data_e37275f0260ec1b5a0cbe65560adbd36
#
_entry.id   e37275f0260ec1b5a0cbe65560adbd36
#
_cell.length_a   1.000
_cell.length_b   1.000
_cell.length_c   1.000
_cell.angle_alpha   90.00
_cell.angle_beta   90.00
_cell.angle_gamma   90.00
#
_symmetry.space_group_name_H-M   'P 1'
#
loop_
_entity.id
_entity.type
_entity.pdbx_description
1 polymer ?
#
loop_
_entity_poly.entity_id
_entity_poly.type
_entity_poly.pdbx_seq_one_letter_code
_entity_poly.pdbx_strand_id
1 'polypeptide(L)'
;MKFLKFILYMLLVCVSVEANSNNPIVNDTSTLYQKENSYSFIIQDSPVGLTTMRQSNQNYLSLYRILSNELYKNVKPKTGLIIQTIAELLLYPLTHEEGHRSILTSNGIGSISQPLYNLKGIAYVNGVRDNELQNLRDNNLPNYIRLHTAGIESDYMIGNDAEKILLFNFDSKRNLFVEVYFIKILTMAYYTGSLIPSLSPNIEESSNELLNDIVGHDVYGAIKNLHRPNERFYRYTIYDDLTNEELQFLKRVGYRALINAVSPIFFKKLIFINKPDLRLSLSAGYTMSPFGDFIDENIYILFKDKYKIHTYLRQFENKQTWFPAGGISLTDYNLSPKFSTSIATHA
;
A
#
# COMPACT_ATOMS: atom_id res chain seq x y z
N MET A 1 6.43 -2.57 -21.43
CA MET A 1 5.32 -2.89 -22.36
C MET A 1 4.56 -4.17 -22.04
N LYS A 2 5.20 -5.31 -21.64
CA LYS A 2 4.50 -6.57 -21.25
C LYS A 2 3.72 -6.40 -19.94
N PHE A 3 4.29 -5.75 -18.94
CA PHE A 3 3.65 -5.47 -17.65
C PHE A 3 2.41 -4.56 -17.80
N LEU A 4 2.51 -3.50 -18.61
CA LEU A 4 1.38 -2.62 -18.90
C LEU A 4 0.23 -3.37 -19.62
N LYS A 5 0.55 -4.33 -20.51
CA LYS A 5 -0.46 -5.19 -21.15
C LYS A 5 -1.14 -6.12 -20.16
N PHE A 6 -0.39 -6.67 -19.19
CA PHE A 6 -0.94 -7.50 -18.11
C PHE A 6 -1.88 -6.69 -17.22
N ILE A 7 -1.48 -5.49 -16.82
CA ILE A 7 -2.32 -4.56 -16.06
C ILE A 7 -3.58 -4.21 -16.85
N LEU A 8 -3.45 -3.87 -18.14
CA LEU A 8 -4.59 -3.55 -18.99
C LEU A 8 -5.56 -4.73 -19.15
N TYR A 9 -5.05 -5.95 -19.21
CA TYR A 9 -5.87 -7.17 -19.25
C TYR A 9 -6.63 -7.39 -17.93
N MET A 10 -5.95 -7.22 -16.79
CA MET A 10 -6.59 -7.27 -15.47
C MET A 10 -7.66 -6.18 -15.31
N LEU A 11 -7.43 -4.98 -15.84
CA LEU A 11 -8.40 -3.89 -15.90
C LEU A 11 -9.66 -4.25 -16.68
N LEU A 12 -9.50 -4.87 -17.85
CA LEU A 12 -10.62 -5.32 -18.69
C LEU A 12 -11.46 -6.37 -17.95
N VAL A 13 -10.83 -7.26 -17.18
CA VAL A 13 -11.51 -8.24 -16.33
C VAL A 13 -12.32 -7.52 -15.23
N CYS A 14 -11.77 -6.48 -14.59
CA CYS A 14 -12.48 -5.73 -13.55
C CYS A 14 -13.71 -5.01 -14.07
N VAL A 15 -13.57 -4.30 -15.19
CA VAL A 15 -14.68 -3.57 -15.82
C VAL A 15 -15.77 -4.55 -16.28
N SER A 16 -15.41 -5.73 -16.78
CA SER A 16 -16.38 -6.75 -17.20
C SER A 16 -17.10 -7.42 -16.01
N VAL A 17 -16.45 -7.54 -14.87
CA VAL A 17 -17.03 -8.10 -13.64
C VAL A 17 -18.09 -7.17 -13.04
N GLU A 18 -17.90 -5.85 -13.07
CA GLU A 18 -18.91 -4.91 -12.59
C GLU A 18 -20.03 -4.68 -13.63
N ALA A 19 -19.73 -4.72 -14.92
CA ALA A 19 -20.77 -4.52 -15.97
C ALA A 19 -21.84 -5.62 -15.94
N ASN A 20 -21.53 -6.82 -15.44
CA ASN A 20 -22.48 -7.94 -15.30
C ASN A 20 -23.26 -7.95 -13.97
N SER A 21 -22.96 -7.04 -13.03
CA SER A 21 -23.71 -6.95 -11.77
C SER A 21 -25.00 -6.09 -11.94
N ASN A 22 -25.96 -6.61 -12.64
CA ASN A 22 -27.34 -6.04 -12.67
C ASN A 22 -28.13 -6.32 -11.38
N ASN A 23 -27.47 -6.66 -10.28
CA ASN A 23 -28.12 -6.70 -9.00
C ASN A 23 -28.36 -5.27 -8.53
N PRO A 24 -29.61 -4.86 -8.25
CA PRO A 24 -29.87 -3.56 -7.67
C PRO A 24 -29.10 -3.53 -6.35
N ILE A 25 -28.15 -2.59 -6.25
CA ILE A 25 -27.62 -2.15 -4.96
C ILE A 25 -28.88 -1.81 -4.17
N VAL A 26 -29.15 -2.55 -3.11
CA VAL A 26 -30.27 -2.37 -2.23
C VAL A 26 -30.38 -0.86 -1.98
N ASN A 27 -31.41 -0.26 -2.54
CA ASN A 27 -31.85 1.09 -2.21
C ASN A 27 -32.41 1.01 -0.80
N ASP A 28 -31.51 0.98 0.19
CA ASP A 28 -31.90 1.17 1.57
C ASP A 28 -32.20 2.67 1.73
N THR A 29 -33.45 3.03 1.38
CA THR A 29 -34.05 4.34 1.59
C THR A 29 -34.46 4.52 3.04
N SER A 30 -33.75 3.90 3.98
CA SER A 30 -33.86 4.31 5.36
C SER A 30 -33.22 5.69 5.49
N THR A 31 -33.98 6.66 5.95
CA THR A 31 -33.61 8.02 6.35
C THR A 31 -32.47 7.97 7.39
N LEU A 32 -31.32 7.51 6.96
CA LEU A 32 -30.09 7.54 7.72
C LEU A 32 -29.52 8.94 7.57
N TYR A 33 -29.33 9.59 8.67
CA TYR A 33 -28.45 10.73 8.84
C TYR A 33 -27.44 10.73 7.71
N GLN A 34 -27.43 11.75 6.86
CA GLN A 34 -26.33 12.00 5.94
C GLN A 34 -25.09 12.15 6.84
N LYS A 35 -24.39 11.05 7.00
CA LYS A 35 -23.13 11.06 7.75
C LYS A 35 -22.19 11.91 6.94
N GLU A 36 -21.89 13.11 7.43
CA GLU A 36 -20.92 13.98 6.79
C GLU A 36 -19.63 13.21 6.62
N ASN A 37 -19.14 13.13 5.37
CA ASN A 37 -17.87 12.51 5.10
C ASN A 37 -16.78 13.29 5.81
N SER A 38 -16.10 12.69 6.76
CA SER A 38 -14.99 13.31 7.45
C SER A 38 -13.70 13.04 6.68
N TYR A 39 -12.90 14.07 6.50
CA TYR A 39 -11.57 14.00 5.89
C TYR A 39 -10.55 14.52 6.89
N SER A 40 -9.42 13.85 7.01
CA SER A 40 -8.36 14.28 7.91
C SER A 40 -7.06 14.46 7.16
N PHE A 41 -6.38 15.59 7.42
CA PHE A 41 -5.08 15.89 6.86
C PHE A 41 -4.07 16.03 8.00
N ILE A 42 -2.89 15.48 7.79
CA ILE A 42 -1.75 15.68 8.68
C ILE A 42 -0.97 16.86 8.12
N ILE A 43 -1.03 18.01 8.80
CA ILE A 43 -0.28 19.22 8.42
C ILE A 43 1.19 19.05 8.82
N GLN A 44 1.42 18.43 9.97
CA GLN A 44 2.74 18.18 10.50
C GLN A 44 2.76 16.89 11.29
N ASP A 45 3.76 16.06 11.04
CA ASP A 45 3.99 14.79 11.74
C ASP A 45 5.31 14.86 12.55
N SER A 46 5.66 13.82 13.23
CA SER A 46 6.93 13.66 13.94
C SER A 46 7.88 12.78 13.10
N PRO A 47 9.15 13.21 12.91
CA PRO A 47 9.77 14.44 13.43
C PRO A 47 9.31 15.71 12.70
N VAL A 48 9.29 16.80 13.48
CA VAL A 48 8.88 18.13 13.00
C VAL A 48 9.76 18.61 11.84
N GLY A 49 9.13 19.20 10.81
CA GLY A 49 9.82 19.77 9.66
C GLY A 49 10.12 18.77 8.55
N LEU A 50 9.75 17.48 8.71
CA LEU A 50 9.94 16.45 7.69
C LEU A 50 8.59 15.94 7.20
N THR A 51 8.49 15.63 5.91
CA THR A 51 7.35 14.90 5.36
C THR A 51 7.54 13.41 5.60
N THR A 52 6.65 12.81 6.38
CA THR A 52 6.67 11.38 6.69
C THR A 52 5.82 10.60 5.70
N MET A 53 6.09 9.29 5.56
CA MET A 53 5.26 8.36 4.79
C MET A 53 3.79 8.41 5.27
N ARG A 54 3.57 8.42 6.59
CA ARG A 54 2.22 8.51 7.17
C ARG A 54 1.50 9.78 6.76
N GLN A 55 2.19 10.91 6.78
CA GLN A 55 1.64 12.21 6.36
C GLN A 55 1.26 12.20 4.87
N SER A 56 2.16 11.73 4.00
CA SER A 56 1.90 11.61 2.57
C SER A 56 0.69 10.72 2.30
N ASN A 57 0.65 9.54 2.89
CA ASN A 57 -0.42 8.56 2.67
C ASN A 57 -1.77 9.04 3.17
N GLN A 58 -1.83 9.62 4.38
CA GLN A 58 -3.08 10.16 4.94
C GLN A 58 -3.62 11.31 4.09
N ASN A 59 -2.75 12.22 3.65
CA ASN A 59 -3.15 13.37 2.85
C ASN A 59 -3.57 12.95 1.44
N TYR A 60 -2.83 12.02 0.81
CA TYR A 60 -3.20 11.41 -0.46
C TYR A 60 -4.60 10.78 -0.38
N LEU A 61 -4.83 9.89 0.59
CA LEU A 61 -6.10 9.17 0.73
C LEU A 61 -7.27 10.13 0.99
N SER A 62 -7.07 11.18 1.80
CA SER A 62 -8.10 12.19 2.03
C SER A 62 -8.42 12.98 0.76
N LEU A 63 -7.41 13.39 -0.01
CA LEU A 63 -7.61 14.10 -1.27
C LEU A 63 -8.28 13.21 -2.32
N TYR A 64 -7.83 11.96 -2.45
CA TYR A 64 -8.43 10.96 -3.34
C TYR A 64 -9.93 10.80 -3.07
N ARG A 65 -10.32 10.67 -1.79
CA ARG A 65 -11.71 10.54 -1.37
C ARG A 65 -12.55 11.78 -1.72
N ILE A 66 -12.00 12.98 -1.50
CA ILE A 66 -12.68 14.24 -1.86
C ILE A 66 -12.94 14.28 -3.36
N LEU A 67 -11.91 14.04 -4.17
CA LEU A 67 -12.01 14.07 -5.62
C LEU A 67 -12.96 12.98 -6.16
N SER A 68 -12.92 11.79 -5.60
CA SER A 68 -13.82 10.69 -5.94
C SER A 68 -15.27 11.03 -5.60
N ASN A 69 -15.52 11.63 -4.45
CA ASN A 69 -16.86 12.10 -4.07
C ASN A 69 -17.39 13.14 -5.03
N GLU A 70 -16.58 14.12 -5.41
CA GLU A 70 -16.98 15.14 -6.39
C GLU A 70 -17.20 14.55 -7.78
N LEU A 71 -16.35 13.60 -8.20
CA LEU A 71 -16.50 12.90 -9.47
C LEU A 71 -17.87 12.22 -9.58
N TYR A 72 -18.26 11.43 -8.58
CA TYR A 72 -19.52 10.68 -8.61
C TYR A 72 -20.78 11.52 -8.41
N LYS A 73 -20.66 12.77 -7.96
CA LYS A 73 -21.76 13.74 -8.00
C LYS A 73 -22.08 14.22 -9.43
N ASN A 74 -21.05 14.27 -10.28
CA ASN A 74 -21.12 14.95 -11.56
C ASN A 74 -21.13 14.00 -12.78
N VAL A 75 -20.77 12.73 -12.60
CA VAL A 75 -20.68 11.76 -13.71
C VAL A 75 -21.45 10.48 -13.42
N LYS A 76 -21.82 9.77 -14.49
CA LYS A 76 -22.47 8.46 -14.38
C LYS A 76 -21.49 7.45 -13.74
N PRO A 77 -21.99 6.47 -12.94
CA PRO A 77 -21.14 5.53 -12.21
C PRO A 77 -20.09 4.79 -13.07
N LYS A 78 -20.47 4.31 -14.25
CA LYS A 78 -19.54 3.64 -15.18
C LYS A 78 -18.41 4.57 -15.66
N THR A 79 -18.76 5.81 -16.00
CA THR A 79 -17.76 6.81 -16.41
C THR A 79 -16.85 7.17 -15.25
N GLY A 80 -17.40 7.33 -14.05
CA GLY A 80 -16.62 7.60 -12.83
C GLY A 80 -15.62 6.48 -12.54
N LEU A 81 -16.04 5.22 -12.67
CA LEU A 81 -15.15 4.06 -12.50
C LEU A 81 -13.98 4.09 -13.50
N ILE A 82 -14.25 4.38 -14.77
CA ILE A 82 -13.18 4.47 -15.79
C ILE A 82 -12.20 5.59 -15.45
N ILE A 83 -12.71 6.77 -15.09
CA ILE A 83 -11.87 7.92 -14.73
C ILE A 83 -11.00 7.58 -13.48
N GLN A 84 -11.60 7.01 -12.44
CA GLN A 84 -10.84 6.58 -11.24
C GLN A 84 -9.76 5.56 -11.59
N THR A 85 -10.08 4.58 -12.43
CA THR A 85 -9.13 3.57 -12.87
C THR A 85 -7.92 4.17 -13.57
N ILE A 86 -8.16 5.14 -14.48
CA ILE A 86 -7.07 5.85 -15.18
C ILE A 86 -6.27 6.70 -14.18
N ALA A 87 -6.97 7.41 -13.30
CA ALA A 87 -6.33 8.25 -12.29
C ALA A 87 -5.45 7.40 -11.36
N GLU A 88 -5.93 6.24 -10.92
CA GLU A 88 -5.18 5.33 -10.05
C GLU A 88 -3.89 4.83 -10.70
N LEU A 89 -3.94 4.44 -11.97
CA LEU A 89 -2.74 4.03 -12.70
C LEU A 89 -1.69 5.13 -12.80
N LEU A 90 -2.12 6.40 -12.86
CA LEU A 90 -1.22 7.54 -12.94
C LEU A 90 -0.71 7.99 -11.57
N LEU A 91 -1.52 7.82 -10.52
CA LEU A 91 -1.23 8.32 -9.17
C LEU A 91 -0.58 7.27 -8.27
N TYR A 92 -0.72 5.96 -8.59
CA TYR A 92 -0.13 4.88 -7.82
C TYR A 92 1.36 5.09 -7.49
N PRO A 93 2.23 5.50 -8.44
CA PRO A 93 3.63 5.69 -8.12
C PRO A 93 3.89 6.88 -7.19
N LEU A 94 2.96 7.82 -7.06
CA LEU A 94 3.16 9.03 -6.25
C LEU A 94 3.49 8.69 -4.79
N THR A 95 2.66 7.89 -4.16
CA THR A 95 2.82 7.50 -2.76
C THR A 95 3.88 6.43 -2.58
N HIS A 96 4.08 5.58 -3.59
CA HIS A 96 5.15 4.59 -3.64
C HIS A 96 6.52 5.27 -3.58
N GLU A 97 6.80 6.19 -4.48
CA GLU A 97 8.07 6.93 -4.53
C GLU A 97 8.27 7.84 -3.31
N GLU A 98 7.19 8.45 -2.81
CA GLU A 98 7.24 9.20 -1.56
C GLU A 98 7.55 8.31 -0.34
N GLY A 99 7.18 7.03 -0.39
CA GLY A 99 7.58 6.02 0.57
C GLY A 99 9.11 5.94 0.66
N HIS A 100 9.79 5.70 -0.46
CA HIS A 100 11.26 5.66 -0.54
C HIS A 100 11.88 6.98 -0.08
N ARG A 101 11.40 8.10 -0.60
CA ARG A 101 11.90 9.44 -0.26
C ARG A 101 11.80 9.75 1.24
N SER A 102 10.73 9.31 1.88
CA SER A 102 10.50 9.56 3.31
C SER A 102 11.57 8.92 4.20
N ILE A 103 12.09 7.75 3.82
CA ILE A 103 13.17 7.06 4.54
C ILE A 103 14.47 7.86 4.42
N LEU A 104 14.81 8.34 3.23
CA LEU A 104 15.98 9.20 3.04
C LEU A 104 15.87 10.49 3.87
N THR A 105 14.73 11.16 3.75
CA THR A 105 14.46 12.40 4.47
C THR A 105 14.59 12.21 5.99
N SER A 106 14.05 11.12 6.54
CA SER A 106 14.16 10.83 7.99
C SER A 106 15.60 10.54 8.46
N ASN A 107 16.49 10.21 7.53
CA ASN A 107 17.92 10.01 7.78
C ASN A 107 18.78 11.23 7.38
N GLY A 108 18.15 12.38 7.09
CA GLY A 108 18.85 13.62 6.73
C GLY A 108 19.43 13.62 5.32
N ILE A 109 19.01 12.71 4.45
CA ILE A 109 19.48 12.60 3.05
C ILE A 109 18.45 13.26 2.13
N GLY A 110 18.88 14.27 1.39
CA GLY A 110 18.07 14.95 0.38
C GLY A 110 17.88 14.07 -0.86
N SER A 111 16.67 14.08 -1.42
CA SER A 111 16.36 13.31 -2.62
C SER A 111 15.22 13.94 -3.41
N ILE A 112 15.02 13.50 -4.66
CA ILE A 112 14.02 14.02 -5.58
C ILE A 112 13.14 12.86 -6.05
N SER A 113 11.85 12.93 -5.75
CA SER A 113 10.87 11.99 -6.27
C SER A 113 10.52 12.34 -7.72
N GLN A 114 10.50 11.32 -8.58
CA GLN A 114 10.03 11.35 -9.96
C GLN A 114 8.78 10.46 -10.06
N PRO A 115 7.63 10.93 -9.53
CA PRO A 115 6.48 10.07 -9.28
C PRO A 115 5.65 9.76 -10.53
N LEU A 116 5.96 10.36 -11.65
CA LEU A 116 5.27 10.09 -12.91
C LEU A 116 6.08 9.13 -13.77
N TYR A 117 5.41 8.18 -14.38
CA TYR A 117 6.06 7.26 -15.31
C TYR A 117 6.76 8.02 -16.45
N ASN A 118 8.03 7.73 -16.61
CA ASN A 118 8.79 8.21 -17.77
C ASN A 118 8.39 7.43 -19.04
N LEU A 119 9.00 7.76 -20.18
CA LEU A 119 8.73 7.06 -21.45
C LEU A 119 9.05 5.55 -21.42
N LYS A 120 9.85 5.09 -20.44
CA LYS A 120 10.15 3.66 -20.21
C LYS A 120 9.13 3.00 -19.27
N GLY A 121 8.18 3.74 -18.72
CA GLY A 121 7.17 3.25 -17.79
C GLY A 121 7.72 3.03 -16.37
N ILE A 122 8.69 3.82 -15.94
CA ILE A 122 9.35 3.74 -14.64
C ILE A 122 9.15 5.08 -13.90
N ALA A 123 8.68 5.02 -12.67
CA ALA A 123 8.79 6.08 -11.66
C ALA A 123 9.99 5.73 -10.75
N TYR A 124 10.60 6.70 -10.10
CA TYR A 124 11.79 6.47 -9.28
C TYR A 124 12.13 7.68 -8.40
N VAL A 125 13.02 7.46 -7.44
CA VAL A 125 13.63 8.52 -6.64
C VAL A 125 15.12 8.64 -7.02
N ASN A 126 15.62 9.87 -7.14
CA ASN A 126 17.01 10.13 -7.46
C ASN A 126 17.61 11.29 -6.62
N GLY A 127 18.77 11.79 -7.01
CA GLY A 127 19.41 12.92 -6.33
C GLY A 127 20.32 12.50 -5.17
N VAL A 128 20.65 11.21 -5.04
CA VAL A 128 21.47 10.67 -3.95
C VAL A 128 22.75 10.04 -4.49
N ARG A 129 23.87 10.29 -3.85
CA ARG A 129 25.16 9.72 -4.22
C ARG A 129 25.35 8.32 -3.63
N ASP A 130 26.20 7.51 -4.27
CA ASP A 130 26.52 6.16 -3.78
C ASP A 130 27.11 6.16 -2.38
N ASN A 131 27.97 7.14 -2.06
CA ASN A 131 28.56 7.24 -0.73
C ASN A 131 27.52 7.54 0.37
N GLU A 132 26.45 8.27 0.06
CA GLU A 132 25.36 8.55 1.01
C GLU A 132 24.54 7.29 1.26
N LEU A 133 24.21 6.53 0.21
CA LEU A 133 23.51 5.25 0.31
C LEU A 133 24.35 4.20 1.04
N GLN A 134 25.65 4.11 0.71
CA GLN A 134 26.58 3.24 1.39
C GLN A 134 26.70 3.59 2.88
N ASN A 135 26.83 4.88 3.20
CA ASN A 135 26.87 5.35 4.59
C ASN A 135 25.59 5.01 5.36
N LEU A 136 24.43 5.16 4.73
CA LEU A 136 23.16 4.75 5.32
C LEU A 136 23.14 3.25 5.61
N ARG A 137 23.58 2.41 4.64
CA ARG A 137 23.66 0.96 4.82
C ARG A 137 24.61 0.57 5.97
N ASP A 138 25.79 1.15 5.99
CA ASP A 138 26.86 0.76 6.90
C ASP A 138 26.57 1.20 8.34
N ASN A 139 25.85 2.31 8.55
CA ASN A 139 25.50 2.86 9.86
C ASN A 139 24.07 2.58 10.32
N ASN A 140 23.15 2.30 9.39
CA ASN A 140 21.74 2.04 9.70
C ASN A 140 21.12 1.05 8.71
N LEU A 141 21.62 -0.18 8.76
CA LEU A 141 21.18 -1.26 7.87
C LEU A 141 19.64 -1.45 7.84
N PRO A 142 18.92 -1.42 8.98
CA PRO A 142 17.46 -1.56 8.95
C PRO A 142 16.79 -0.47 8.10
N ASN A 143 17.22 0.78 8.22
CA ASN A 143 16.68 1.87 7.38
C ASN A 143 17.11 1.73 5.91
N TYR A 144 18.30 1.21 5.63
CA TYR A 144 18.69 0.94 4.25
C TYR A 144 17.86 -0.18 3.61
N ILE A 145 17.60 -1.28 4.33
CA ILE A 145 16.69 -2.32 3.85
C ILE A 145 15.26 -1.76 3.71
N ARG A 146 14.82 -0.94 4.67
CA ARG A 146 13.52 -0.26 4.60
C ARG A 146 13.43 0.70 3.43
N LEU A 147 14.54 1.34 3.03
CA LEU A 147 14.57 2.17 1.83
C LEU A 147 14.10 1.37 0.60
N HIS A 148 14.51 0.11 0.47
CA HIS A 148 14.06 -0.77 -0.60
C HIS A 148 12.59 -1.18 -0.45
N THR A 149 12.10 -1.43 0.76
CA THR A 149 10.72 -1.89 0.97
C THR A 149 9.70 -0.76 1.12
N ALA A 150 10.15 0.49 1.21
CA ALA A 150 9.32 1.62 1.64
C ALA A 150 8.21 1.99 0.65
N GLY A 151 8.43 1.84 -0.65
CA GLY A 151 7.37 2.03 -1.63
C GLY A 151 6.23 1.04 -1.41
N ILE A 152 6.56 -0.24 -1.29
CA ILE A 152 5.56 -1.30 -1.06
C ILE A 152 4.94 -1.20 0.35
N GLU A 153 5.71 -0.76 1.36
CA GLU A 153 5.19 -0.46 2.70
C GLU A 153 4.13 0.66 2.63
N SER A 154 4.40 1.70 1.85
CA SER A 154 3.47 2.81 1.62
C SER A 154 2.16 2.31 0.98
N ASP A 155 2.26 1.53 -0.08
CA ASP A 155 1.11 0.92 -0.75
C ASP A 155 0.29 0.06 0.22
N TYR A 156 0.96 -0.77 1.03
CA TYR A 156 0.31 -1.60 2.02
C TYR A 156 -0.46 -0.78 3.06
N MET A 157 0.12 0.31 3.56
CA MET A 157 -0.51 1.21 4.53
C MET A 157 -1.76 1.87 3.94
N ILE A 158 -1.67 2.42 2.73
CA ILE A 158 -2.82 3.05 2.05
C ILE A 158 -3.93 2.01 1.82
N GLY A 159 -3.57 0.83 1.31
CA GLY A 159 -4.53 -0.25 1.07
C GLY A 159 -5.29 -0.65 2.33
N ASN A 160 -4.61 -0.78 3.46
CA ASN A 160 -5.23 -1.12 4.74
C ASN A 160 -6.11 0.02 5.29
N ASP A 161 -5.67 1.27 5.20
CA ASP A 161 -6.45 2.42 5.67
C ASP A 161 -7.69 2.62 4.79
N ALA A 162 -7.56 2.50 3.47
CA ALA A 162 -8.69 2.57 2.56
C ALA A 162 -9.70 1.43 2.79
N GLU A 163 -9.22 0.19 3.00
CA GLU A 163 -10.06 -0.96 3.32
C GLU A 163 -10.79 -0.77 4.66
N LYS A 164 -10.11 -0.26 5.69
CA LYS A 164 -10.70 0.07 6.99
C LYS A 164 -11.82 1.10 6.87
N ILE A 165 -11.60 2.18 6.11
CA ILE A 165 -12.62 3.20 5.86
C ILE A 165 -13.82 2.58 5.13
N LEU A 166 -13.58 1.78 4.10
CA LEU A 166 -14.61 1.11 3.33
C LEU A 166 -15.46 0.17 4.19
N LEU A 167 -14.82 -0.63 5.05
CA LEU A 167 -15.49 -1.65 5.86
C LEU A 167 -16.24 -1.04 7.05
N PHE A 168 -15.81 0.08 7.56
CA PHE A 168 -16.56 0.83 8.57
C PHE A 168 -17.64 1.77 7.99
N ASN A 169 -17.86 1.75 6.67
CA ASN A 169 -18.81 2.62 5.98
C ASN A 169 -18.57 4.11 6.23
N PHE A 170 -17.31 4.52 6.35
CA PHE A 170 -16.96 5.94 6.46
C PHE A 170 -17.18 6.67 5.16
N ASP A 171 -17.22 5.92 4.03
CA ASP A 171 -17.38 6.49 2.71
C ASP A 171 -18.25 5.59 1.82
N SER A 172 -18.65 6.10 0.66
CA SER A 172 -19.33 5.30 -0.35
C SER A 172 -18.42 4.18 -0.84
N LYS A 173 -18.98 2.99 -1.03
CA LYS A 173 -18.24 1.84 -1.61
C LYS A 173 -17.56 2.20 -2.93
N ARG A 174 -18.18 3.05 -3.74
CA ARG A 174 -17.63 3.46 -5.04
C ARG A 174 -16.37 4.29 -4.92
N ASN A 175 -16.25 5.11 -3.87
CA ASN A 175 -15.17 6.06 -3.73
C ASN A 175 -13.83 5.43 -3.42
N LEU A 176 -13.82 4.27 -2.78
CA LEU A 176 -12.60 3.57 -2.35
C LEU A 176 -12.42 2.19 -2.99
N PHE A 177 -13.41 1.70 -3.73
CA PHE A 177 -13.33 0.38 -4.34
C PHE A 177 -12.13 0.25 -5.27
N VAL A 178 -11.94 1.22 -6.15
CA VAL A 178 -10.85 1.22 -7.14
C VAL A 178 -9.51 1.25 -6.44
N GLU A 179 -9.34 2.14 -5.46
CA GLU A 179 -8.12 2.30 -4.67
C GLU A 179 -7.69 0.97 -4.00
N VAL A 180 -8.56 0.39 -3.18
CA VAL A 180 -8.25 -0.86 -2.47
C VAL A 180 -7.96 -2.01 -3.44
N TYR A 181 -8.78 -2.11 -4.51
CA TYR A 181 -8.64 -3.16 -5.50
C TYR A 181 -7.30 -3.08 -6.23
N PHE A 182 -6.94 -1.88 -6.70
CA PHE A 182 -5.71 -1.66 -7.45
C PHE A 182 -4.47 -1.86 -6.60
N ILE A 183 -4.41 -1.25 -5.42
CA ILE A 183 -3.27 -1.40 -4.53
C ILE A 183 -3.00 -2.88 -4.23
N LYS A 184 -4.04 -3.64 -3.87
CA LYS A 184 -3.87 -5.06 -3.57
C LYS A 184 -3.41 -5.88 -4.80
N ILE A 185 -3.98 -5.61 -5.98
CA ILE A 185 -3.56 -6.30 -7.21
C ILE A 185 -2.14 -5.90 -7.62
N LEU A 186 -1.81 -4.62 -7.58
CA LEU A 186 -0.48 -4.15 -7.96
C LEU A 186 0.60 -4.68 -7.01
N THR A 187 0.33 -4.69 -5.71
CA THR A 187 1.23 -5.31 -4.72
C THR A 187 1.44 -6.80 -4.99
N MET A 188 0.36 -7.56 -5.23
CA MET A 188 0.49 -8.97 -5.61
C MET A 188 1.29 -9.15 -6.91
N ALA A 189 0.98 -8.34 -7.93
CA ALA A 189 1.65 -8.40 -9.21
C ALA A 189 3.14 -8.04 -9.12
N TYR A 190 3.49 -7.07 -8.29
CA TYR A 190 4.87 -6.67 -8.07
C TYR A 190 5.69 -7.81 -7.44
N TYR A 191 5.20 -8.39 -6.34
CA TYR A 191 5.88 -9.50 -5.67
C TYR A 191 5.93 -10.78 -6.53
N THR A 192 4.82 -11.15 -7.18
CA THR A 192 4.81 -12.34 -8.05
C THR A 192 5.60 -12.11 -9.34
N GLY A 193 5.58 -10.90 -9.88
CA GLY A 193 6.38 -10.47 -11.02
C GLY A 193 7.88 -10.55 -10.75
N SER A 194 8.31 -10.30 -9.51
CA SER A 194 9.71 -10.46 -9.08
C SER A 194 10.24 -11.89 -9.20
N LEU A 195 9.35 -12.91 -9.29
CA LEU A 195 9.74 -14.29 -9.56
C LEU A 195 10.15 -14.53 -11.01
N ILE A 196 9.88 -13.58 -11.90
CA ILE A 196 10.05 -13.71 -13.34
C ILE A 196 11.11 -12.70 -13.80
N PRO A 197 12.38 -13.11 -14.00
CA PRO A 197 13.47 -12.19 -14.34
C PRO A 197 13.19 -11.31 -15.56
N SER A 198 12.49 -11.85 -16.56
CA SER A 198 12.16 -11.11 -17.79
C SER A 198 11.13 -9.99 -17.62
N LEU A 199 10.48 -9.89 -16.45
CA LEU A 199 9.57 -8.80 -16.09
C LEU A 199 10.27 -7.71 -15.27
N SER A 200 11.47 -7.97 -14.76
CA SER A 200 12.26 -6.96 -14.04
C SER A 200 12.60 -5.80 -14.97
N PRO A 201 12.48 -4.56 -14.49
CA PRO A 201 12.88 -3.41 -15.29
C PRO A 201 14.38 -3.46 -15.60
N ASN A 202 14.74 -3.09 -16.80
CA ASN A 202 16.14 -2.90 -17.15
C ASN A 202 16.59 -1.54 -16.60
N ILE A 203 17.46 -1.56 -15.60
CA ILE A 203 17.95 -0.35 -14.93
C ILE A 203 19.23 0.08 -15.65
N GLU A 204 19.18 1.27 -16.22
CA GLU A 204 20.36 1.87 -16.86
C GLU A 204 21.05 2.79 -15.85
N GLU A 205 22.32 2.54 -15.61
CA GLU A 205 23.16 3.40 -14.78
C GLU A 205 23.70 4.57 -15.62
N SER A 206 23.46 5.79 -15.12
CA SER A 206 24.12 6.99 -15.62
C SER A 206 25.50 7.14 -14.99
N SER A 207 26.45 7.71 -15.72
CA SER A 207 27.74 8.13 -15.16
C SER A 207 27.59 9.23 -14.09
N ASN A 208 26.48 9.95 -14.10
CA ASN A 208 26.12 10.88 -13.03
C ASN A 208 25.24 10.16 -12.00
N GLU A 209 25.81 9.83 -10.85
CA GLU A 209 25.13 9.14 -9.75
C GLU A 209 23.82 9.81 -9.32
N LEU A 210 23.73 11.15 -9.41
CA LEU A 210 22.54 11.90 -9.01
C LEU A 210 21.35 11.71 -9.95
N LEU A 211 21.54 11.12 -11.13
CA LEU A 211 20.46 10.80 -12.06
C LEU A 211 19.98 9.36 -11.92
N ASN A 212 20.71 8.56 -11.16
CA ASN A 212 20.40 7.16 -10.93
C ASN A 212 19.27 7.00 -9.91
N ASP A 213 18.41 6.01 -10.13
CA ASP A 213 17.46 5.55 -9.12
C ASP A 213 18.20 5.12 -7.85
N ILE A 214 17.54 5.28 -6.69
CA ILE A 214 18.16 4.98 -5.39
C ILE A 214 18.17 3.49 -5.05
N VAL A 215 17.22 2.70 -5.55
CA VAL A 215 17.01 1.29 -5.14
C VAL A 215 16.99 0.29 -6.28
N GLY A 216 16.60 0.70 -7.49
CA GLY A 216 16.42 -0.21 -8.63
C GLY A 216 15.24 -1.15 -8.43
N HIS A 217 15.49 -2.42 -8.12
CA HIS A 217 14.41 -3.37 -7.85
C HIS A 217 14.25 -3.58 -6.35
N ASP A 218 13.14 -3.08 -5.79
CA ASP A 218 12.85 -3.08 -4.35
C ASP A 218 13.06 -4.42 -3.67
N VAL A 219 12.41 -5.46 -4.18
CA VAL A 219 12.42 -6.79 -3.55
C VAL A 219 13.80 -7.41 -3.57
N TYR A 220 14.54 -7.29 -4.67
CA TYR A 220 15.88 -7.91 -4.79
C TYR A 220 16.89 -7.21 -3.87
N GLY A 221 16.87 -5.87 -3.86
CA GLY A 221 17.72 -5.09 -2.98
C GLY A 221 17.46 -5.36 -1.51
N ALA A 222 16.18 -5.42 -1.11
CA ALA A 222 15.79 -5.74 0.25
C ALA A 222 16.27 -7.14 0.67
N ILE A 223 16.04 -8.16 -0.15
CA ILE A 223 16.42 -9.55 0.13
C ILE A 223 17.93 -9.69 0.25
N LYS A 224 18.69 -9.14 -0.71
CA LYS A 224 20.15 -9.21 -0.68
C LYS A 224 20.71 -8.58 0.59
N ASN A 225 20.30 -7.37 0.93
CA ASN A 225 20.81 -6.68 2.12
C ASN A 225 20.35 -7.33 3.43
N LEU A 226 19.19 -7.99 3.45
CA LEU A 226 18.74 -8.78 4.58
C LEU A 226 19.64 -10.02 4.82
N HIS A 227 20.08 -10.70 3.75
CA HIS A 227 20.84 -11.95 3.84
C HIS A 227 22.34 -11.74 3.88
N ARG A 228 22.86 -10.77 3.11
CA ARG A 228 24.28 -10.47 2.95
C ARG A 228 24.63 -9.02 3.33
N PRO A 229 24.40 -8.59 4.59
CA PRO A 229 24.58 -7.19 4.99
C PRO A 229 26.02 -6.69 4.86
N ASN A 230 26.99 -7.59 4.92
CA ASN A 230 28.44 -7.27 4.89
C ASN A 230 29.05 -7.35 3.48
N GLU A 231 28.24 -7.59 2.45
CA GLU A 231 28.78 -7.62 1.09
C GLU A 231 29.18 -6.22 0.62
N ARG A 232 30.06 -6.15 -0.37
CA ARG A 232 30.42 -4.88 -0.99
C ARG A 232 29.15 -4.16 -1.45
N PHE A 233 29.13 -2.83 -1.27
CA PHE A 233 28.03 -2.01 -1.72
C PHE A 233 27.94 -2.03 -3.25
N TYR A 234 26.72 -2.26 -3.73
CA TYR A 234 26.27 -2.03 -5.09
C TYR A 234 24.90 -1.39 -5.00
N ARG A 235 24.67 -0.32 -5.76
CA ARG A 235 23.40 0.40 -5.74
C ARG A 235 22.24 -0.51 -6.15
N TYR A 236 22.44 -1.32 -7.18
CA TYR A 236 21.40 -2.18 -7.73
C TYR A 236 21.66 -3.65 -7.46
N THR A 237 20.58 -4.39 -7.41
CA THR A 237 20.59 -5.85 -7.32
C THR A 237 19.69 -6.39 -8.42
N ILE A 238 20.22 -7.24 -9.26
CA ILE A 238 19.45 -7.94 -10.29
C ILE A 238 19.14 -9.38 -9.85
N TYR A 239 18.23 -10.04 -10.54
CA TYR A 239 17.81 -11.41 -10.19
C TYR A 239 18.99 -12.39 -10.14
N ASP A 240 19.92 -12.28 -11.10
CA ASP A 240 21.09 -13.18 -11.23
C ASP A 240 22.13 -12.98 -10.12
N ASP A 241 22.06 -11.88 -9.36
CA ASP A 241 22.90 -11.65 -8.18
C ASP A 241 22.45 -12.45 -6.94
N LEU A 242 21.21 -12.97 -6.97
CA LEU A 242 20.63 -13.62 -5.81
C LEU A 242 21.14 -15.04 -5.64
N THR A 243 21.56 -15.36 -4.40
CA THR A 243 21.94 -16.73 -4.01
C THR A 243 20.74 -17.68 -3.96
N ASN A 244 20.99 -18.98 -3.89
CA ASN A 244 19.91 -19.96 -3.76
C ASN A 244 19.04 -19.74 -2.52
N GLU A 245 19.61 -19.32 -1.39
CA GLU A 245 18.87 -19.01 -0.17
C GLU A 245 17.98 -17.77 -0.37
N GLU A 246 18.50 -16.73 -1.00
CA GLU A 246 17.77 -15.52 -1.34
C GLU A 246 16.64 -15.78 -2.36
N LEU A 247 16.86 -16.67 -3.34
CA LEU A 247 15.83 -17.11 -4.27
C LEU A 247 14.72 -17.93 -3.58
N GLN A 248 15.04 -18.71 -2.55
CA GLN A 248 14.02 -19.39 -1.72
C GLN A 248 13.19 -18.38 -0.93
N PHE A 249 13.84 -17.37 -0.35
CA PHE A 249 13.13 -16.27 0.31
C PHE A 249 12.26 -15.47 -0.68
N LEU A 250 12.77 -15.16 -1.87
CA LEU A 250 12.02 -14.49 -2.93
C LEU A 250 10.77 -15.30 -3.33
N LYS A 251 10.88 -16.63 -3.46
CA LYS A 251 9.72 -17.50 -3.73
C LYS A 251 8.70 -17.43 -2.60
N ARG A 252 9.15 -17.44 -1.33
CA ARG A 252 8.28 -17.26 -0.17
C ARG A 252 7.51 -15.96 -0.26
N VAL A 253 8.21 -14.84 -0.51
CA VAL A 253 7.63 -13.51 -0.67
C VAL A 253 6.58 -13.49 -1.79
N GLY A 254 6.92 -13.99 -2.97
CA GLY A 254 6.01 -14.01 -4.12
C GLY A 254 4.73 -14.82 -3.87
N TYR A 255 4.85 -16.00 -3.25
CA TYR A 255 3.66 -16.82 -2.94
C TYR A 255 2.82 -16.24 -1.81
N ARG A 256 3.44 -15.71 -0.76
CA ARG A 256 2.71 -15.09 0.37
C ARG A 256 1.99 -13.81 -0.04
N ALA A 257 2.51 -13.10 -1.02
CA ALA A 257 1.83 -11.92 -1.54
C ALA A 257 0.41 -12.20 -2.04
N LEU A 258 0.12 -13.43 -2.46
CA LEU A 258 -1.23 -13.86 -2.86
C LEU A 258 -2.25 -13.84 -1.71
N ILE A 259 -1.80 -13.77 -0.45
CA ILE A 259 -2.67 -13.59 0.72
C ILE A 259 -3.44 -12.27 0.65
N ASN A 260 -2.88 -11.25 -0.02
CA ASN A 260 -3.60 -10.00 -0.28
C ASN A 260 -4.92 -10.18 -1.05
N ALA A 261 -5.09 -11.32 -1.75
CA ALA A 261 -6.36 -11.70 -2.37
C ALA A 261 -7.44 -12.10 -1.34
N VAL A 262 -7.07 -12.36 -0.09
CA VAL A 262 -8.02 -12.62 1.01
C VAL A 262 -8.56 -11.29 1.54
N SER A 263 -9.16 -10.53 0.66
CA SER A 263 -9.84 -9.27 0.96
C SER A 263 -11.30 -9.37 0.55
N PRO A 264 -12.24 -8.87 1.37
CA PRO A 264 -13.67 -8.86 1.06
C PRO A 264 -14.00 -8.24 -0.29
N ILE A 265 -13.14 -7.35 -0.77
CA ILE A 265 -13.32 -6.63 -2.03
C ILE A 265 -13.34 -7.58 -3.24
N PHE A 266 -12.54 -8.64 -3.23
CA PHE A 266 -12.47 -9.62 -4.30
C PHE A 266 -13.66 -10.60 -4.30
N PHE A 267 -14.28 -10.79 -3.15
CA PHE A 267 -15.42 -11.71 -2.98
C PHE A 267 -16.79 -11.03 -3.10
N LYS A 268 -16.84 -9.73 -3.40
CA LYS A 268 -18.07 -8.92 -3.46
C LYS A 268 -18.93 -9.00 -2.17
N LYS A 269 -18.35 -9.51 -1.08
CA LYS A 269 -19.00 -9.70 0.20
C LYS A 269 -18.23 -8.97 1.29
N LEU A 270 -18.45 -7.66 1.42
CA LEU A 270 -17.73 -6.82 2.38
C LEU A 270 -18.05 -7.16 3.84
N ILE A 271 -19.21 -7.76 4.12
CA ILE A 271 -19.65 -8.07 5.48
C ILE A 271 -19.91 -9.56 5.58
N PHE A 272 -19.21 -10.27 6.47
CA PHE A 272 -19.38 -11.70 6.72
C PHE A 272 -20.56 -11.98 7.66
N ILE A 273 -20.66 -11.21 8.76
CA ILE A 273 -21.78 -11.25 9.69
C ILE A 273 -22.49 -9.92 9.61
N ASN A 274 -23.78 -9.95 9.28
CA ASN A 274 -24.64 -8.78 9.18
C ASN A 274 -25.88 -8.98 10.06
N LYS A 275 -25.81 -8.49 11.28
CA LYS A 275 -26.93 -8.47 12.24
C LYS A 275 -27.24 -7.01 12.59
N PRO A 276 -28.44 -6.69 13.11
CA PRO A 276 -28.85 -5.31 13.41
C PRO A 276 -27.81 -4.54 14.23
N ASP A 277 -27.22 -5.16 15.24
CA ASP A 277 -26.25 -4.52 16.13
C ASP A 277 -24.79 -4.93 15.87
N LEU A 278 -24.51 -5.80 14.90
CA LEU A 278 -23.18 -6.34 14.68
C LEU A 278 -22.90 -6.59 13.21
N ARG A 279 -21.92 -5.85 12.68
CA ARG A 279 -21.31 -6.14 11.37
C ARG A 279 -19.85 -6.53 11.57
N LEU A 280 -19.46 -7.63 10.94
CA LEU A 280 -18.11 -8.17 11.02
C LEU A 280 -17.57 -8.41 9.61
N SER A 281 -16.35 -7.98 9.37
CA SER A 281 -15.58 -8.24 8.16
C SER A 281 -14.21 -8.80 8.51
N LEU A 282 -13.68 -9.63 7.62
CA LEU A 282 -12.37 -10.24 7.75
C LEU A 282 -11.55 -9.92 6.51
N SER A 283 -10.27 -9.64 6.68
CA SER A 283 -9.33 -9.56 5.56
C SER A 283 -7.95 -10.06 5.98
N ALA A 284 -7.09 -10.30 5.00
CA ALA A 284 -5.69 -10.54 5.27
C ALA A 284 -4.83 -9.65 4.39
N GLY A 285 -3.62 -9.42 4.84
CA GLY A 285 -2.61 -8.64 4.13
C GLY A 285 -1.24 -9.24 4.28
N TYR A 286 -0.36 -8.92 3.34
CA TYR A 286 1.02 -9.34 3.32
C TYR A 286 1.92 -8.24 2.80
N THR A 287 3.07 -8.04 3.45
CA THR A 287 4.16 -7.21 2.93
C THR A 287 5.50 -7.60 3.52
N MET A 288 6.58 -7.14 2.90
CA MET A 288 7.93 -7.21 3.45
C MET A 288 8.17 -6.12 4.49
N SER A 289 9.18 -6.34 5.32
CA SER A 289 9.69 -5.39 6.30
C SER A 289 11.23 -5.40 6.31
N PRO A 290 11.89 -4.46 6.98
CA PRO A 290 13.35 -4.44 7.11
C PRO A 290 13.98 -5.68 7.75
N PHE A 291 13.19 -6.48 8.43
CA PHE A 291 13.66 -7.65 9.19
C PHE A 291 13.15 -8.98 8.65
N GLY A 292 12.34 -8.97 7.61
CA GLY A 292 11.72 -10.15 7.03
C GLY A 292 10.41 -9.82 6.33
N ASP A 293 9.38 -10.61 6.58
CA ASP A 293 8.04 -10.41 6.02
C ASP A 293 6.94 -10.73 7.05
N PHE A 294 5.72 -10.25 6.83
CA PHE A 294 4.62 -10.55 7.72
C PHE A 294 3.28 -10.71 7.01
N ILE A 295 2.42 -11.48 7.66
CA ILE A 295 1.02 -11.65 7.32
C ILE A 295 0.19 -11.00 8.42
N ASP A 296 -0.77 -10.16 8.04
CA ASP A 296 -1.78 -9.60 8.93
C ASP A 296 -3.12 -10.29 8.69
N GLU A 297 -3.74 -10.76 9.75
CA GLU A 297 -5.12 -11.23 9.79
C GLU A 297 -5.97 -10.15 10.47
N ASN A 298 -6.86 -9.52 9.70
CA ASN A 298 -7.60 -8.34 10.13
C ASN A 298 -9.06 -8.69 10.40
N ILE A 299 -9.58 -8.20 11.52
CA ILE A 299 -10.99 -8.32 11.91
C ILE A 299 -11.55 -6.91 12.14
N TYR A 300 -12.57 -6.57 11.38
CA TYR A 300 -13.28 -5.29 11.48
C TYR A 300 -14.66 -5.51 12.07
N ILE A 301 -14.93 -4.87 13.19
CA ILE A 301 -16.17 -5.00 13.93
C ILE A 301 -16.84 -3.64 14.02
N LEU A 302 -18.06 -3.53 13.49
CA LEU A 302 -18.91 -2.39 13.72
C LEU A 302 -20.09 -2.84 14.62
N PHE A 303 -20.09 -2.35 15.86
CA PHE A 303 -21.10 -2.70 16.85
C PHE A 303 -22.01 -1.50 17.13
N LYS A 304 -23.34 -1.73 17.01
CA LYS A 304 -24.40 -0.71 17.18
C LYS A 304 -24.19 0.54 16.33
N ASP A 305 -23.59 0.40 15.13
CA ASP A 305 -23.23 1.50 14.23
C ASP A 305 -22.38 2.63 14.86
N LYS A 306 -21.91 2.41 16.09
CA LYS A 306 -21.17 3.37 16.89
C LYS A 306 -19.73 2.96 17.16
N TYR A 307 -19.53 1.69 17.52
CA TYR A 307 -18.19 1.21 17.92
C TYR A 307 -17.50 0.57 16.75
N LYS A 308 -16.48 1.23 16.24
CA LYS A 308 -15.67 0.81 15.10
C LYS A 308 -14.38 0.22 15.63
N ILE A 309 -14.34 -1.10 15.76
CA ILE A 309 -13.21 -1.82 16.34
C ILE A 309 -12.47 -2.55 15.22
N HIS A 310 -11.19 -2.33 15.13
CA HIS A 310 -10.27 -3.10 14.29
C HIS A 310 -9.29 -3.82 15.22
N THR A 311 -9.17 -5.12 15.02
CA THR A 311 -8.13 -5.94 15.64
C THR A 311 -7.40 -6.72 14.58
N TYR A 312 -6.10 -6.95 14.79
CA TYR A 312 -5.31 -7.76 13.89
C TYR A 312 -4.37 -8.66 14.67
N LEU A 313 -4.06 -9.80 14.06
CA LEU A 313 -2.96 -10.68 14.43
C LEU A 313 -1.92 -10.58 13.32
N ARG A 314 -0.68 -10.29 13.69
CA ARG A 314 0.47 -10.25 12.77
C ARG A 314 1.36 -11.45 13.02
N GLN A 315 1.58 -12.20 11.97
CA GLN A 315 2.54 -13.29 11.95
C GLN A 315 3.79 -12.80 11.21
N PHE A 316 4.76 -12.32 11.96
CA PHE A 316 6.03 -11.84 11.43
C PHE A 316 7.03 -12.98 11.35
N GLU A 317 7.72 -13.12 10.24
CA GLU A 317 8.83 -14.06 10.05
C GLU A 317 10.08 -13.33 9.57
N ASN A 318 11.16 -13.45 10.31
CA ASN A 318 12.46 -13.07 9.79
C ASN A 318 12.96 -14.14 8.80
N LYS A 319 14.25 -14.43 8.72
CA LYS A 319 14.75 -15.48 7.82
C LYS A 319 14.16 -16.86 8.12
N GLN A 320 13.99 -17.22 9.41
CA GLN A 320 13.64 -18.56 9.85
C GLN A 320 12.74 -18.62 11.10
N THR A 321 12.58 -17.53 11.84
CA THR A 321 11.87 -17.52 13.13
C THR A 321 10.61 -16.69 13.05
N TRP A 322 9.52 -17.25 13.57
CA TRP A 322 8.22 -16.57 13.66
C TRP A 322 8.08 -15.80 14.97
N PHE A 323 7.51 -14.63 14.87
CA PHE A 323 7.16 -13.75 15.98
C PHE A 323 5.71 -13.30 15.84
N PRO A 324 4.83 -13.65 16.80
CA PRO A 324 3.48 -13.14 16.81
C PRO A 324 3.47 -11.69 17.31
N ALA A 325 2.64 -10.87 16.72
CA ALA A 325 2.29 -9.55 17.19
C ALA A 325 0.81 -9.31 16.97
N GLY A 326 0.25 -8.28 17.55
CA GLY A 326 -1.15 -7.99 17.34
C GLY A 326 -1.51 -6.60 17.84
N GLY A 327 -2.73 -6.19 17.55
CA GLY A 327 -3.22 -4.91 18.02
C GLY A 327 -4.73 -4.81 17.97
N ILE A 328 -5.23 -3.84 18.71
CA ILE A 328 -6.64 -3.47 18.72
C ILE A 328 -6.75 -1.95 18.65
N SER A 329 -7.69 -1.47 17.87
CA SER A 329 -8.02 -0.05 17.83
C SER A 329 -9.51 0.18 17.87
N LEU A 330 -9.91 1.22 18.61
CA LEU A 330 -11.24 1.82 18.57
C LEU A 330 -11.12 3.12 17.77
N THR A 331 -11.83 3.21 16.66
CA THR A 331 -11.69 4.32 15.74
C THR A 331 -12.92 5.23 15.82
N ASP A 332 -12.67 6.54 15.82
CA ASP A 332 -13.69 7.57 15.66
C ASP A 332 -14.85 7.44 16.68
N TYR A 333 -14.47 7.17 17.94
CA TYR A 333 -15.42 7.11 19.04
C TYR A 333 -15.85 8.51 19.47
N ASN A 334 -17.15 8.80 19.32
CA ASN A 334 -17.69 10.11 19.69
C ASN A 334 -17.81 10.23 21.21
N LEU A 335 -16.99 11.08 21.81
CA LEU A 335 -17.09 11.49 23.21
C LEU A 335 -18.20 12.56 23.40
N SER A 336 -18.41 13.39 22.37
CA SER A 336 -19.47 14.39 22.31
C SER A 336 -19.84 14.65 20.84
N PRO A 337 -20.91 15.41 20.53
CA PRO A 337 -21.27 15.77 19.15
C PRO A 337 -20.16 16.49 18.37
N LYS A 338 -19.22 17.13 19.07
CA LYS A 338 -18.12 17.90 18.45
C LYS A 338 -16.74 17.28 18.64
N PHE A 339 -16.64 16.17 19.37
CA PHE A 339 -15.35 15.58 19.71
C PHE A 339 -15.37 14.06 19.59
N SER A 340 -14.49 13.55 18.75
CA SER A 340 -14.22 12.11 18.62
C SER A 340 -12.77 11.78 18.93
N THR A 341 -12.51 10.55 19.33
CA THR A 341 -11.16 10.04 19.61
C THR A 341 -10.95 8.69 18.96
N SER A 342 -9.70 8.39 18.66
CA SER A 342 -9.25 7.06 18.24
C SER A 342 -8.13 6.61 19.15
N ILE A 343 -8.20 5.39 19.63
CA ILE A 343 -7.21 4.78 20.52
C ILE A 343 -6.77 3.47 19.91
N ALA A 344 -5.45 3.24 19.87
CA ALA A 344 -4.88 1.97 19.42
C ALA A 344 -3.81 1.50 20.39
N THR A 345 -3.70 0.19 20.55
CA THR A 345 -2.58 -0.46 21.25
C THR A 345 -2.07 -1.62 20.40
N HIS A 346 -0.77 -1.85 20.47
CA HIS A 346 -0.06 -2.89 19.74
C HIS A 346 0.88 -3.62 20.69
N ALA A 347 1.05 -4.93 20.50
CA ALA A 347 1.93 -5.79 21.27
C ALA A 347 2.65 -6.79 20.36
#